data_6b11ca547b9153d7e72565f978fba075
#
_entry.id   6b11ca547b9153d7e72565f978fba075
#
_cell.length_a   1.000
_cell.length_b   1.000
_cell.length_c   1.000
_cell.angle_alpha   90.00
_cell.angle_beta   90.00
_cell.angle_gamma   90.00
#
_symmetry.space_group_name_H-M   'P 1'
#
loop_
_entity.id
_entity.type
_entity.pdbx_description
1 polymer ?
#
loop_
_entity_poly.entity_id
_entity_poly.type
_entity_poly.pdbx_seq_one_letter_code
_entity_poly.pdbx_strand_id
1 'polypeptide(L)'
;SQFNLNGAIVSADALNTVVELAEAILKQGGHYFLAAKGNKGFLFDDIEELFSNALRNMEIQSRMSSRDINGHGRKGYHQTFVLPGKMLDKKYLRKWPSLAEGCLVKNISFLTETKTGETTREERYFITSYPYSANGGPIEQSTVELMAQCVTSHWYVESTHWHLDLNFKQDAFQCQ
;
A
#
# COMPACT_ATOMS: atom_id res chain seq x y z
N SER A 1 2.11 -3.94 -28.05
CA SER A 1 3.36 -4.25 -27.32
C SER A 1 2.98 -4.62 -25.88
N GLN A 2 3.28 -5.85 -25.46
CA GLN A 2 3.12 -6.23 -24.07
C GLN A 2 4.30 -5.61 -23.29
N PHE A 3 3.99 -4.83 -22.27
CA PHE A 3 5.01 -4.38 -21.33
C PHE A 3 5.52 -5.58 -20.53
N ASN A 4 6.83 -5.74 -20.45
CA ASN A 4 7.45 -6.73 -19.58
C ASN A 4 7.58 -6.12 -18.18
N LEU A 5 6.84 -6.64 -17.20
CA LEU A 5 6.84 -6.17 -15.81
C LEU A 5 7.75 -7.01 -14.90
N ASN A 6 8.64 -7.82 -15.48
CA ASN A 6 9.46 -8.77 -14.72
C ASN A 6 10.19 -8.08 -13.55
N GLY A 7 9.84 -8.47 -12.32
CA GLY A 7 10.38 -7.91 -11.08
C GLY A 7 9.89 -6.51 -10.70
N ALA A 8 9.03 -5.89 -11.52
CA ALA A 8 8.45 -4.59 -11.19
C ALA A 8 7.32 -4.72 -10.16
N ILE A 9 7.16 -3.70 -9.31
CA ILE A 9 6.00 -3.55 -8.43
C ILE A 9 5.08 -2.49 -9.03
N VAL A 10 3.85 -2.88 -9.34
CA VAL A 10 2.82 -2.00 -9.93
C VAL A 10 1.84 -1.60 -8.84
N SER A 11 1.74 -0.31 -8.56
CA SER A 11 0.77 0.21 -7.60
C SER A 11 -0.50 0.71 -8.28
N ALA A 12 -1.64 0.51 -7.63
CA ALA A 12 -2.92 1.07 -8.04
C ALA A 12 -3.74 1.53 -6.83
N ASP A 13 -4.60 2.53 -7.07
CA ASP A 13 -5.52 3.05 -6.06
C ASP A 13 -6.66 2.08 -5.75
N ALA A 14 -7.46 2.41 -4.74
CA ALA A 14 -8.54 1.54 -4.30
C ALA A 14 -9.67 1.36 -5.33
N LEU A 15 -9.87 2.28 -6.25
CA LEU A 15 -10.87 2.12 -7.32
C LEU A 15 -10.45 1.02 -8.28
N ASN A 16 -9.16 0.95 -8.58
CA ASN A 16 -8.55 -0.02 -9.49
C ASN A 16 -8.11 -1.32 -8.79
N THR A 17 -8.37 -1.48 -7.49
CA THR A 17 -8.07 -2.71 -6.74
C THR A 17 -9.08 -3.79 -7.08
N VAL A 18 -8.84 -4.49 -8.19
CA VAL A 18 -9.65 -5.60 -8.69
C VAL A 18 -8.77 -6.82 -8.99
N VAL A 19 -9.37 -8.01 -8.92
CA VAL A 19 -8.63 -9.27 -9.10
C VAL A 19 -8.04 -9.38 -10.50
N GLU A 20 -8.76 -8.94 -11.49
CA GLU A 20 -8.36 -8.96 -12.90
C GLU A 20 -7.07 -8.17 -13.14
N LEU A 21 -6.89 -7.03 -12.43
CA LEU A 21 -5.65 -6.25 -12.48
C LEU A 21 -4.49 -7.01 -11.83
N ALA A 22 -4.73 -7.63 -10.67
CA ALA A 22 -3.73 -8.44 -9.99
C ALA A 22 -3.24 -9.60 -10.87
N GLU A 23 -4.17 -10.32 -11.51
CA GLU A 23 -3.87 -11.41 -12.44
C GLU A 23 -3.08 -10.91 -13.66
N ALA A 24 -3.46 -9.78 -14.25
CA ALA A 24 -2.78 -9.19 -15.38
C ALA A 24 -1.32 -8.79 -15.07
N ILE A 25 -1.08 -8.23 -13.89
CA ILE A 25 0.27 -7.87 -13.44
C ILE A 25 1.13 -9.12 -13.24
N LEU A 26 0.61 -10.13 -12.53
CA LEU A 26 1.32 -11.38 -12.29
C LEU A 26 1.64 -12.13 -13.58
N LYS A 27 0.71 -12.15 -14.54
CA LYS A 27 0.92 -12.77 -15.86
C LYS A 27 2.07 -12.13 -16.64
N GLN A 28 2.40 -10.87 -16.37
CA GLN A 28 3.52 -10.16 -16.98
C GLN A 28 4.81 -10.22 -16.13
N GLY A 29 4.84 -11.05 -15.08
CA GLY A 29 6.00 -11.26 -14.22
C GLY A 29 6.23 -10.15 -13.17
N GLY A 30 5.27 -9.25 -12.98
CA GLY A 30 5.32 -8.20 -11.97
C GLY A 30 4.68 -8.61 -10.64
N HIS A 31 4.77 -7.73 -9.65
CA HIS A 31 4.06 -7.81 -8.38
C HIS A 31 3.06 -6.66 -8.28
N TYR A 32 1.86 -6.94 -7.79
CA TYR A 32 0.90 -5.88 -7.51
C TYR A 32 1.11 -5.29 -6.11
N PHE A 33 0.79 -4.00 -5.95
CA PHE A 33 0.72 -3.26 -4.68
C PHE A 33 -0.55 -2.42 -4.71
N LEU A 34 -1.65 -2.95 -4.15
CA LEU A 34 -2.99 -2.41 -4.34
C LEU A 34 -3.56 -1.84 -3.04
N ALA A 35 -4.08 -0.61 -3.10
CA ALA A 35 -4.69 0.03 -1.95
C ALA A 35 -6.01 -0.64 -1.57
N ALA A 36 -6.20 -0.96 -0.29
CA ALA A 36 -7.45 -1.44 0.28
C ALA A 36 -8.14 -0.30 1.04
N LYS A 37 -9.39 0.00 0.69
CA LYS A 37 -10.24 0.99 1.38
C LYS A 37 -11.58 0.36 1.77
N GLY A 38 -12.34 1.03 2.62
CA GLY A 38 -13.64 0.57 3.09
C GLY A 38 -14.67 0.24 2.01
N ASN A 39 -14.48 0.72 0.75
CA ASN A 39 -15.29 0.30 -0.39
C ASN A 39 -15.10 -1.16 -0.81
N LYS A 40 -14.09 -1.87 -0.29
CA LYS A 40 -13.83 -3.29 -0.52
C LYS A 40 -14.45 -4.20 0.57
N GLY A 41 -15.31 -3.61 1.42
CA GLY A 41 -16.08 -4.36 2.41
C GLY A 41 -15.20 -5.17 3.38
N PHE A 42 -15.62 -6.37 3.68
CA PHE A 42 -15.02 -7.24 4.70
C PHE A 42 -13.50 -7.47 4.59
N LEU A 43 -12.89 -7.34 3.40
CA LEU A 43 -11.43 -7.47 3.24
C LEU A 43 -10.69 -6.36 4.02
N PHE A 44 -11.17 -5.13 3.91
CA PHE A 44 -10.57 -4.00 4.61
C PHE A 44 -10.71 -4.16 6.13
N ASP A 45 -11.90 -4.52 6.61
CA ASP A 45 -12.19 -4.69 8.03
C ASP A 45 -11.32 -5.80 8.64
N ASP A 46 -11.19 -6.93 7.95
CA ASP A 46 -10.36 -8.07 8.39
C ASP A 46 -8.87 -7.69 8.43
N ILE A 47 -8.36 -6.89 7.48
CA ILE A 47 -6.99 -6.37 7.49
C ILE A 47 -6.78 -5.42 8.67
N GLU A 48 -7.71 -4.50 8.90
CA GLU A 48 -7.64 -3.54 10.00
C GLU A 48 -7.61 -4.26 11.36
N GLU A 49 -8.45 -5.28 11.54
CA GLU A 49 -8.49 -6.09 12.75
C GLU A 49 -7.17 -6.85 12.98
N LEU A 50 -6.59 -7.46 11.93
CA LEU A 50 -5.30 -8.15 12.01
C LEU A 50 -4.18 -7.20 12.47
N PHE A 51 -4.07 -6.00 11.89
CA PHE A 51 -3.08 -5.03 12.31
C PHE A 51 -3.33 -4.52 13.73
N SER A 52 -4.58 -4.32 14.11
CA SER A 52 -4.94 -3.87 15.46
C SER A 52 -4.54 -4.90 16.52
N ASN A 53 -4.73 -6.19 16.24
CA ASN A 53 -4.34 -7.28 17.11
C ASN A 53 -2.81 -7.43 17.19
N ALA A 54 -2.10 -7.38 16.05
CA ALA A 54 -0.65 -7.47 15.99
C ALA A 54 0.04 -6.30 16.72
N LEU A 55 -0.48 -5.09 16.60
CA LEU A 55 0.02 -3.90 17.31
C LEU A 55 -0.19 -4.00 18.82
N ARG A 56 -1.33 -4.52 19.28
CA ARG A 56 -1.59 -4.74 20.71
C ARG A 56 -0.63 -5.77 21.33
N ASN A 57 -0.30 -6.82 20.60
CA ASN A 57 0.57 -7.90 21.04
C ASN A 57 2.06 -7.59 20.89
N MET A 58 2.44 -6.40 20.40
CA MET A 58 3.83 -5.98 20.13
C MET A 58 4.62 -6.92 19.20
N GLU A 59 3.94 -7.83 18.50
CA GLU A 59 4.56 -8.80 17.58
C GLU A 59 5.07 -8.16 16.27
N ILE A 60 4.68 -6.91 16.03
CA ILE A 60 4.89 -6.21 14.76
C ILE A 60 6.13 -5.32 14.75
N GLN A 61 6.79 -5.09 15.86
CA GLN A 61 7.89 -4.10 15.94
C GLN A 61 9.09 -4.44 15.04
N SER A 62 9.39 -5.72 14.86
CA SER A 62 10.45 -6.16 13.94
C SER A 62 10.09 -6.02 12.45
N ARG A 63 8.88 -5.56 12.17
CA ARG A 63 8.28 -5.46 10.84
C ARG A 63 7.87 -4.02 10.54
N MET A 64 8.58 -3.06 11.11
CA MET A 64 8.28 -1.63 11.00
C MET A 64 9.43 -0.87 10.33
N SER A 65 9.08 0.05 9.45
CA SER A 65 9.96 1.09 8.94
C SER A 65 9.38 2.46 9.28
N SER A 66 10.24 3.41 9.62
CA SER A 66 9.86 4.77 9.98
C SER A 66 10.65 5.77 9.15
N ARG A 67 9.99 6.80 8.65
CA ARG A 67 10.63 7.83 7.81
C ARG A 67 10.03 9.20 8.06
N ASP A 68 10.90 10.21 8.20
CA ASP A 68 10.50 11.61 8.19
C ASP A 68 10.26 12.11 6.76
N ILE A 69 9.26 12.99 6.62
CA ILE A 69 8.92 13.62 5.34
C ILE A 69 8.91 15.12 5.55
N ASN A 70 9.71 15.81 4.74
CA ASN A 70 9.76 17.26 4.72
C ASN A 70 9.55 17.74 3.28
N GLY A 71 8.54 18.58 3.03
CA GLY A 71 8.29 19.16 1.72
C GLY A 71 6.94 19.87 1.62
N HIS A 72 6.81 20.77 0.66
CA HIS A 72 5.57 21.49 0.33
C HIS A 72 4.85 22.15 1.53
N GLY A 73 5.61 22.71 2.49
CA GLY A 73 5.03 23.38 3.67
C GLY A 73 4.43 22.42 4.71
N ARG A 74 4.74 21.13 4.62
CA ARG A 74 4.36 20.10 5.58
C ARG A 74 5.58 19.38 6.11
N LYS A 75 5.54 19.06 7.38
CA LYS A 75 6.46 18.11 8.02
C LYS A 75 5.66 16.89 8.41
N GLY A 76 6.22 15.72 8.16
CA GLY A 76 5.48 14.51 8.43
C GLY A 76 6.36 13.36 8.89
N TYR A 77 5.69 12.36 9.42
CA TYR A 77 6.28 11.13 9.86
C TYR A 77 5.41 9.97 9.37
N HIS A 78 6.04 8.99 8.71
CA HIS A 78 5.38 7.77 8.27
C HIS A 78 5.88 6.58 9.07
N GLN A 79 4.95 5.72 9.44
CA GLN A 79 5.22 4.38 9.97
C GLN A 79 4.57 3.35 9.05
N THR A 80 5.38 2.45 8.52
CA THR A 80 4.92 1.35 7.68
C THR A 80 5.10 0.04 8.42
N PHE A 81 4.04 -0.73 8.54
CA PHE A 81 3.99 -2.03 9.17
C PHE A 81 3.66 -3.09 8.14
N VAL A 82 4.27 -4.28 8.26
CA VAL A 82 4.09 -5.38 7.31
C VAL A 82 3.72 -6.66 8.05
N LEU A 83 2.67 -7.33 7.58
CA LEU A 83 2.25 -8.66 8.03
C LEU A 83 2.24 -9.64 6.86
N PRO A 84 2.42 -10.96 7.10
CA PRO A 84 2.32 -11.94 6.04
C PRO A 84 0.87 -12.08 5.55
N GLY A 85 0.68 -12.15 4.22
CA GLY A 85 -0.62 -12.29 3.59
C GLY A 85 -1.39 -13.52 4.04
N LYS A 86 -0.68 -14.62 4.34
CA LYS A 86 -1.27 -15.88 4.84
C LYS A 86 -2.06 -15.76 6.16
N MET A 87 -1.97 -14.61 6.88
CA MET A 87 -2.77 -14.35 8.07
C MET A 87 -4.24 -14.04 7.74
N LEU A 88 -4.55 -13.67 6.51
CA LEU A 88 -5.92 -13.46 6.07
C LEU A 88 -6.70 -14.79 5.96
N ASP A 89 -8.02 -14.68 6.07
CA ASP A 89 -8.93 -15.81 5.87
C ASP A 89 -8.74 -16.44 4.48
N LYS A 90 -8.89 -17.76 4.40
CA LYS A 90 -8.76 -18.54 3.16
C LYS A 90 -9.66 -18.05 2.03
N LYS A 91 -10.81 -17.43 2.34
CA LYS A 91 -11.72 -16.85 1.33
C LYS A 91 -11.04 -15.77 0.48
N TYR A 92 -10.16 -14.94 1.10
CA TYR A 92 -9.40 -13.90 0.40
C TYR A 92 -8.19 -14.48 -0.33
N LEU A 93 -7.48 -15.42 0.30
CA LEU A 93 -6.32 -16.07 -0.32
C LEU A 93 -6.69 -16.86 -1.58
N ARG A 94 -7.92 -17.38 -1.66
CA ARG A 94 -8.44 -18.02 -2.89
C ARG A 94 -8.79 -16.99 -3.97
N LYS A 95 -9.18 -15.79 -3.56
CA LYS A 95 -9.62 -14.72 -4.48
C LYS A 95 -8.45 -13.93 -5.02
N TRP A 96 -7.45 -13.63 -4.20
CA TRP A 96 -6.31 -12.81 -4.55
C TRP A 96 -5.08 -13.66 -4.84
N PRO A 97 -4.67 -13.79 -6.11
CA PRO A 97 -3.58 -14.67 -6.48
C PRO A 97 -2.25 -14.20 -5.87
N SER A 98 -1.45 -15.14 -5.39
CA SER A 98 -0.15 -14.94 -4.74
C SER A 98 -0.18 -14.08 -3.46
N LEU A 99 -1.36 -13.79 -2.90
CA LEU A 99 -1.45 -13.04 -1.64
C LEU A 99 -0.98 -13.86 -0.44
N ALA A 100 -1.14 -15.18 -0.47
CA ALA A 100 -0.71 -16.06 0.63
C ALA A 100 0.79 -15.97 0.90
N GLU A 101 1.60 -15.84 -0.17
CA GLU A 101 3.05 -15.66 -0.12
C GLU A 101 3.45 -14.19 0.05
N GLY A 102 2.51 -13.29 -0.21
CA GLY A 102 2.69 -11.84 -0.23
C GLY A 102 2.56 -11.18 1.15
N CYS A 103 2.33 -9.86 1.12
CA CYS A 103 2.26 -9.03 2.31
C CYS A 103 0.93 -8.28 2.42
N LEU A 104 0.56 -8.00 3.67
CA LEU A 104 -0.36 -6.95 4.06
C LEU A 104 0.46 -5.78 4.58
N VAL A 105 0.13 -4.57 4.15
CA VAL A 105 0.88 -3.36 4.53
C VAL A 105 -0.09 -2.36 5.14
N LYS A 106 0.27 -1.84 6.32
CA LYS A 106 -0.39 -0.70 6.96
C LYS A 106 0.59 0.46 7.01
N ASN A 107 0.15 1.63 6.57
CA ASN A 107 0.88 2.87 6.74
C ASN A 107 0.11 3.85 7.61
N ILE A 108 0.77 4.43 8.60
CA ILE A 108 0.25 5.51 9.42
C ILE A 108 1.06 6.77 9.11
N SER A 109 0.38 7.82 8.69
CA SER A 109 0.98 9.12 8.39
C SER A 109 0.54 10.15 9.41
N PHE A 110 1.49 10.90 9.94
CA PHE A 110 1.26 12.09 10.74
C PHE A 110 1.79 13.28 9.95
N LEU A 111 0.93 14.17 9.50
CA LEU A 111 1.29 15.33 8.68
C LEU A 111 0.94 16.61 9.43
N THR A 112 1.96 17.43 9.71
CA THR A 112 1.81 18.73 10.35
C THR A 112 1.96 19.82 9.31
N GLU A 113 0.96 20.66 9.14
CA GLU A 113 1.02 21.83 8.31
C GLU A 113 1.88 22.91 8.99
N THR A 114 2.94 23.37 8.31
CA THR A 114 3.92 24.29 8.91
C THR A 114 3.33 25.67 9.20
N LYS A 115 2.29 26.09 8.47
CA LYS A 115 1.64 27.41 8.65
C LYS A 115 0.66 27.43 9.81
N THR A 116 -0.12 26.38 9.97
CA THR A 116 -1.18 26.30 10.98
C THR A 116 -0.77 25.55 12.24
N GLY A 117 0.27 24.69 12.13
CA GLY A 117 0.67 23.76 13.17
C GLY A 117 -0.30 22.58 13.36
N GLU A 118 -1.33 22.49 12.52
CA GLU A 118 -2.33 21.44 12.61
C GLU A 118 -1.75 20.10 12.13
N THR A 119 -1.96 19.04 12.94
CA THR A 119 -1.50 17.69 12.62
C THR A 119 -2.68 16.81 12.28
N THR A 120 -2.62 16.20 11.09
CA THR A 120 -3.57 15.18 10.65
C THR A 120 -2.94 13.80 10.77
N ARG A 121 -3.75 12.80 11.13
CA ARG A 121 -3.37 11.38 11.14
C ARG A 121 -4.19 10.65 10.08
N GLU A 122 -3.51 9.91 9.21
CA GLU A 122 -4.14 9.10 8.16
C GLU A 122 -3.61 7.66 8.24
N GLU A 123 -4.51 6.69 8.05
CA GLU A 123 -4.16 5.28 7.93
C GLU A 123 -4.53 4.76 6.55
N ARG A 124 -3.60 4.02 5.94
CA ARG A 124 -3.78 3.38 4.64
C ARG A 124 -3.36 1.92 4.72
N TYR A 125 -4.08 1.07 4.00
CA TYR A 125 -3.84 -0.36 3.94
C TYR A 125 -3.63 -0.80 2.49
N PHE A 126 -2.74 -1.78 2.30
CA PHE A 126 -2.43 -2.32 0.99
C PHE A 126 -2.28 -3.83 1.06
N ILE A 127 -2.56 -4.49 -0.06
CA ILE A 127 -2.25 -5.89 -0.31
C ILE A 127 -1.23 -5.99 -1.43
N THR A 128 -0.31 -6.95 -1.35
CA THR A 128 0.70 -7.14 -2.38
C THR A 128 1.06 -8.60 -2.55
N SER A 129 1.37 -8.99 -3.79
CA SER A 129 1.95 -10.30 -4.12
C SER A 129 3.47 -10.35 -3.94
N TYR A 130 4.12 -9.24 -3.53
CA TYR A 130 5.55 -9.26 -3.28
C TYR A 130 5.84 -10.18 -2.10
N PRO A 131 6.79 -11.14 -2.22
CA PRO A 131 7.01 -12.15 -1.20
C PRO A 131 7.32 -11.55 0.17
N TYR A 132 6.62 -12.04 1.20
CA TYR A 132 6.89 -11.65 2.59
C TYR A 132 8.28 -12.06 3.04
N SER A 133 8.74 -13.23 2.58
CA SER A 133 10.06 -13.77 2.89
C SER A 133 10.50 -14.68 1.75
N ALA A 134 11.76 -14.60 1.36
CA ALA A 134 12.31 -15.42 0.27
C ALA A 134 12.27 -16.93 0.58
N ASN A 135 12.35 -17.32 1.87
CA ASN A 135 12.51 -18.72 2.29
C ASN A 135 11.45 -19.18 3.31
N GLY A 136 10.31 -18.47 3.41
CA GLY A 136 9.25 -18.78 4.38
C GLY A 136 9.63 -18.49 5.85
N GLY A 137 10.79 -17.88 6.09
CA GLY A 137 11.27 -17.44 7.39
C GLY A 137 10.70 -16.09 7.86
N PRO A 138 11.36 -15.43 8.81
CA PRO A 138 11.00 -14.08 9.22
C PRO A 138 11.21 -13.09 8.06
N ILE A 139 10.45 -11.97 8.09
CA ILE A 139 10.60 -10.91 7.09
C ILE A 139 11.99 -10.28 7.21
N GLU A 140 12.60 -9.99 6.08
CA GLU A 140 13.83 -9.20 6.02
C GLU A 140 13.53 -7.71 6.14
N GLN A 141 14.40 -6.95 6.80
CA GLN A 141 14.25 -5.51 6.94
C GLN A 141 14.22 -4.79 5.58
N SER A 142 14.95 -5.30 4.59
CA SER A 142 14.94 -4.82 3.21
C SER A 142 13.55 -4.90 2.57
N THR A 143 12.78 -5.96 2.84
CA THR A 143 11.39 -6.08 2.37
C THR A 143 10.49 -5.04 3.03
N VAL A 144 10.64 -4.80 4.34
CA VAL A 144 9.87 -3.76 5.05
C VAL A 144 10.16 -2.38 4.49
N GLU A 145 11.42 -2.07 4.23
CA GLU A 145 11.86 -0.80 3.63
C GLU A 145 11.35 -0.64 2.21
N LEU A 146 11.33 -1.71 1.41
CA LEU A 146 10.77 -1.70 0.07
C LEU A 146 9.25 -1.42 0.10
N MET A 147 8.51 -2.03 1.03
CA MET A 147 7.07 -1.74 1.19
C MET A 147 6.84 -0.27 1.59
N ALA A 148 7.67 0.29 2.47
CA ALA A 148 7.62 1.70 2.82
C ALA A 148 7.92 2.63 1.63
N GLN A 149 8.84 2.23 0.75
CA GLN A 149 9.10 2.95 -0.51
C GLN A 149 7.92 2.89 -1.47
N CYS A 150 7.25 1.72 -1.60
CA CYS A 150 6.06 1.57 -2.43
C CYS A 150 4.93 2.48 -1.95
N VAL A 151 4.69 2.57 -0.64
CA VAL A 151 3.71 3.52 -0.07
C VAL A 151 4.05 4.96 -0.44
N THR A 152 5.31 5.37 -0.28
CA THR A 152 5.76 6.73 -0.59
C THR A 152 5.62 7.06 -2.08
N SER A 153 5.98 6.12 -2.95
CA SER A 153 5.88 6.28 -4.41
C SER A 153 4.43 6.38 -4.86
N HIS A 154 3.55 5.58 -4.28
CA HIS A 154 2.11 5.65 -4.55
C HIS A 154 1.54 7.03 -4.19
N TRP A 155 1.93 7.57 -3.05
CA TRP A 155 1.53 8.91 -2.61
C TRP A 155 2.03 10.03 -3.55
N TYR A 156 3.22 9.87 -4.10
CA TYR A 156 3.80 10.84 -5.03
C TYR A 156 3.01 10.90 -6.34
N VAL A 157 2.55 9.77 -6.86
CA VAL A 157 1.71 9.70 -8.06
C VAL A 157 0.35 10.36 -7.82
N GLU A 158 -0.33 10.07 -6.70
CA GLU A 158 -1.59 10.75 -6.33
C GLU A 158 -1.42 12.27 -6.25
N SER A 159 -0.34 12.74 -5.62
CA SER A 159 -0.03 14.18 -5.50
C SER A 159 0.24 14.82 -6.86
N THR A 160 0.89 14.12 -7.77
CA THR A 160 1.18 14.60 -9.13
C THR A 160 -0.09 14.69 -9.96
N HIS A 161 -0.98 13.69 -9.88
CA HIS A 161 -2.29 13.74 -10.56
C HIS A 161 -3.13 14.92 -10.06
N TRP A 162 -3.20 15.15 -8.74
CA TRP A 162 -3.89 16.30 -8.19
C TRP A 162 -3.36 17.64 -8.70
N HIS A 163 -2.03 17.79 -8.85
CA HIS A 163 -1.42 18.98 -9.45
C HIS A 163 -1.75 19.14 -10.93
N LEU A 164 -1.80 18.04 -11.69
CA LEU A 164 -2.19 18.04 -13.08
C LEU A 164 -3.65 18.45 -13.26
N ASP A 165 -4.54 17.90 -12.45
CA ASP A 165 -5.98 18.23 -12.47
C ASP A 165 -6.25 19.68 -12.11
N LEU A 166 -5.57 20.24 -11.11
CA LEU A 166 -5.68 21.65 -10.75
C LEU A 166 -5.17 22.59 -11.84
N ASN A 167 -4.04 22.25 -12.46
CA ASN A 167 -3.39 23.14 -13.43
C ASN A 167 -3.95 22.97 -14.84
N PHE A 168 -4.37 21.77 -15.24
CA PHE A 168 -4.77 21.46 -16.62
C PHE A 168 -6.25 21.09 -16.75
N LYS A 169 -7.03 20.97 -15.65
CA LYS A 169 -8.46 20.62 -15.62
C LYS A 169 -8.75 19.37 -16.48
N GLN A 170 -7.89 18.35 -16.41
CA GLN A 170 -7.98 17.17 -17.28
C GLN A 170 -9.30 16.41 -17.10
N ASP A 171 -9.87 16.38 -15.89
CA ASP A 171 -11.17 15.74 -15.63
C ASP A 171 -12.36 16.48 -16.26
N ALA A 172 -12.20 17.77 -16.61
CA ALA A 172 -13.26 18.54 -17.25
C ALA A 172 -13.50 18.16 -18.73
N PHE A 173 -12.60 17.42 -19.35
CA PHE A 173 -12.68 16.99 -20.75
C PHE A 173 -13.30 15.60 -20.94
N GLN A 174 -13.64 14.87 -19.90
CA GLN A 174 -14.25 13.53 -19.99
C GLN A 174 -15.77 13.51 -20.11
N CYS A 175 -16.44 14.67 -20.11
CA CYS A 175 -17.89 14.82 -20.27
C CYS A 175 -18.24 15.48 -21.61
N GLN A 176 -18.01 14.81 -22.73
CA GLN A 176 -18.71 15.05 -24.00
C GLN A 176 -18.99 13.73 -24.72
#